data_e69ea72d732ea1e59f2de9f9bb5f0b59
#
_entry.id   e69ea72d732ea1e59f2de9f9bb5f0b59
#
_cell.length_a   1.000
_cell.length_b   1.000
_cell.length_c   1.000
_cell.angle_alpha   90.00
_cell.angle_beta   90.00
_cell.angle_gamma   90.00
#
_symmetry.space_group_name_H-M   'P 1'
#
loop_
_entity.id
_entity.type
_entity.pdbx_description
1 polymer ?
#
loop_
_entity_poly.entity_id
_entity_poly.type
_entity_poly.pdbx_seq_one_letter_code
_entity_poly.pdbx_strand_id
1 'polypeptide(L)'
;MSAFTGVIVEGKRCLDAGASTGGFTDVLLRRNAGHVVAVDVGYGQLAWGLRQDERVTVLDRTNIRHLTGDMVGEAIDLVVADLSFISLTLVLPALAAVSKPEADFVLMVKPQFEVGREKLGAGGVVRDPALRKAAVIEVAESAYDVGLGTLGIAASSLPGPAGNVEYFLWLRRGAPEIDHAMLDEAIAIGPQ
;
A
#
# COMPACT_ATOMS: atom_id res chain seq x y z
N MET A 1 -0.01 -12.81 -14.53
CA MET A 1 -0.35 -13.63 -13.35
C MET A 1 -0.54 -12.69 -12.17
N SER A 2 -1.59 -12.86 -11.35
CA SER A 2 -1.75 -12.08 -10.13
C SER A 2 -0.66 -12.53 -9.14
N ALA A 3 0.23 -11.64 -8.75
CA ALA A 3 1.33 -11.93 -7.83
C ALA A 3 0.81 -12.40 -6.45
N PHE A 4 -0.42 -12.03 -6.07
CA PHE A 4 -1.03 -12.33 -4.78
C PHE A 4 -2.38 -13.03 -4.96
N THR A 5 -2.35 -14.29 -5.39
CA THR A 5 -3.55 -15.11 -5.64
C THR A 5 -4.37 -15.42 -4.38
N GLY A 6 -3.78 -15.22 -3.19
CA GLY A 6 -4.43 -15.49 -1.90
C GLY A 6 -5.15 -14.31 -1.27
N VAL A 7 -5.06 -13.09 -1.85
CA VAL A 7 -5.76 -11.92 -1.31
C VAL A 7 -7.23 -11.96 -1.72
N ILE A 8 -8.10 -12.11 -0.72
CA ILE A 8 -9.56 -12.13 -0.90
C ILE A 8 -10.10 -10.73 -0.68
N VAL A 9 -10.92 -10.24 -1.61
CA VAL A 9 -11.56 -8.91 -1.56
C VAL A 9 -13.06 -9.02 -1.33
N GLU A 10 -13.69 -10.09 -1.84
CA GLU A 10 -15.14 -10.27 -1.81
C GLU A 10 -15.70 -10.20 -0.39
N GLY A 11 -16.71 -9.35 -0.20
CA GLY A 11 -17.38 -9.11 1.07
C GLY A 11 -16.56 -8.38 2.14
N LYS A 12 -15.29 -8.05 1.87
CA LYS A 12 -14.39 -7.41 2.83
C LYS A 12 -14.67 -5.91 2.99
N ARG A 13 -14.44 -5.42 4.20
CA ARG A 13 -14.31 -3.99 4.47
C ARG A 13 -12.88 -3.57 4.18
N CYS A 14 -12.69 -2.74 3.18
CA CYS A 14 -11.38 -2.35 2.66
C CYS A 14 -11.04 -0.90 3.02
N LEU A 15 -9.76 -0.63 3.22
CA LEU A 15 -9.20 0.72 3.32
C LEU A 15 -8.35 0.97 2.08
N ASP A 16 -8.65 2.03 1.32
CA ASP A 16 -7.82 2.55 0.24
C ASP A 16 -7.09 3.79 0.76
N ALA A 17 -5.83 3.63 1.14
CA ALA A 17 -4.97 4.67 1.69
C ALA A 17 -4.19 5.36 0.56
N GLY A 18 -4.53 6.63 0.29
CA GLY A 18 -4.07 7.38 -0.87
C GLY A 18 -4.97 7.15 -2.07
N ALA A 19 -6.28 7.26 -1.87
CA ALA A 19 -7.28 6.90 -2.87
C ALA A 19 -7.18 7.73 -4.17
N SER A 20 -6.71 8.98 -4.10
CA SER A 20 -6.55 9.87 -5.25
C SER A 20 -7.81 9.89 -6.15
N THR A 21 -7.67 9.57 -7.43
CA THR A 21 -8.81 9.49 -8.37
C THR A 21 -9.65 8.22 -8.21
N GLY A 22 -9.20 7.23 -7.42
CA GLY A 22 -9.96 6.03 -7.08
C GLY A 22 -9.53 4.75 -7.81
N GLY A 23 -8.29 4.67 -8.26
CA GLY A 23 -7.80 3.50 -9.00
C GLY A 23 -7.96 2.19 -8.22
N PHE A 24 -7.50 2.14 -6.96
CA PHE A 24 -7.69 0.97 -6.12
C PHE A 24 -9.13 0.83 -5.62
N THR A 25 -9.81 1.91 -5.27
CA THR A 25 -11.25 1.89 -4.90
C THR A 25 -12.07 1.19 -5.99
N ASP A 26 -11.90 1.54 -7.27
CA ASP A 26 -12.59 0.92 -8.41
C ASP A 26 -12.28 -0.59 -8.52
N VAL A 27 -11.01 -0.97 -8.38
CA VAL A 27 -10.62 -2.39 -8.41
C VAL A 27 -11.22 -3.17 -7.25
N LEU A 28 -11.26 -2.61 -6.04
CA LEU A 28 -11.87 -3.24 -4.86
C LEU A 28 -13.37 -3.46 -5.07
N LEU A 29 -14.09 -2.45 -5.57
CA LEU A 29 -15.53 -2.55 -5.84
C LEU A 29 -15.84 -3.58 -6.94
N ARG A 30 -15.05 -3.62 -8.02
CA ARG A 30 -15.19 -4.63 -9.09
C ARG A 30 -14.90 -6.05 -8.59
N ARG A 31 -14.14 -6.20 -7.52
CA ARG A 31 -13.88 -7.48 -6.85
C ARG A 31 -14.86 -7.77 -5.72
N ASN A 32 -16.01 -7.09 -5.71
CA ASN A 32 -17.08 -7.27 -4.76
C ASN A 32 -16.69 -6.97 -3.30
N ALA A 33 -15.85 -5.95 -3.06
CA ALA A 33 -15.67 -5.44 -1.70
C ALA A 33 -17.02 -5.08 -1.09
N GLY A 34 -17.24 -5.46 0.16
CA GLY A 34 -18.46 -5.14 0.89
C GLY A 34 -18.54 -3.66 1.22
N HIS A 35 -17.41 -3.03 1.54
CA HIS A 35 -17.30 -1.60 1.80
C HIS A 35 -15.87 -1.11 1.55
N VAL A 36 -15.71 0.13 1.08
CA VAL A 36 -14.40 0.76 0.88
C VAL A 36 -14.35 2.11 1.60
N VAL A 37 -13.39 2.27 2.50
CA VAL A 37 -13.05 3.56 3.10
C VAL A 37 -11.91 4.16 2.28
N ALA A 38 -12.22 5.17 1.47
CA ALA A 38 -11.26 5.85 0.60
C ALA A 38 -10.70 7.08 1.31
N VAL A 39 -9.40 7.07 1.61
CA VAL A 39 -8.74 8.12 2.42
C VAL A 39 -7.70 8.84 1.58
N ASP A 40 -7.75 10.17 1.56
CA ASP A 40 -6.74 11.00 0.89
C ASP A 40 -6.53 12.33 1.62
N VAL A 41 -5.29 12.87 1.54
CA VAL A 41 -4.98 14.22 2.04
C VAL A 41 -5.54 15.33 1.14
N GLY A 42 -5.79 15.01 -0.14
CA GLY A 42 -6.43 15.88 -1.11
C GLY A 42 -7.92 16.08 -0.81
N TYR A 43 -8.55 16.88 -1.63
CA TYR A 43 -9.98 17.14 -1.54
C TYR A 43 -10.65 16.99 -2.91
N GLY A 44 -11.74 16.21 -2.96
CA GLY A 44 -12.57 16.10 -4.15
C GLY A 44 -11.90 15.39 -5.32
N GLN A 45 -10.81 14.64 -5.10
CA GLN A 45 -10.08 13.96 -6.16
C GLN A 45 -10.76 12.69 -6.65
N LEU A 46 -11.44 11.97 -5.75
CA LEU A 46 -12.11 10.71 -6.06
C LEU A 46 -13.16 10.91 -7.16
N ALA A 47 -13.11 10.08 -8.18
CA ALA A 47 -14.04 10.13 -9.32
C ALA A 47 -15.51 10.12 -8.86
N TRP A 48 -16.34 10.94 -9.52
CA TRP A 48 -17.73 11.15 -9.13
C TRP A 48 -18.53 9.85 -8.97
N GLY A 49 -18.41 8.91 -9.91
CA GLY A 49 -19.13 7.64 -9.85
C GLY A 49 -18.77 6.79 -8.62
N LEU A 50 -17.49 6.82 -8.20
CA LEU A 50 -17.03 6.12 -6.99
C LEU A 50 -17.53 6.83 -5.72
N ARG A 51 -17.53 8.16 -5.72
CA ARG A 51 -18.03 8.96 -4.59
C ARG A 51 -19.53 8.78 -4.35
N GLN A 52 -20.29 8.39 -5.36
CA GLN A 52 -21.74 8.15 -5.26
C GLN A 52 -22.09 6.68 -4.95
N ASP A 53 -21.14 5.76 -4.98
CA ASP A 53 -21.38 4.35 -4.63
C ASP A 53 -21.64 4.23 -3.12
N GLU A 54 -22.79 3.67 -2.74
CA GLU A 54 -23.21 3.51 -1.33
C GLU A 54 -22.23 2.65 -0.50
N ARG A 55 -21.39 1.86 -1.16
CA ARG A 55 -20.33 1.07 -0.52
C ARG A 55 -19.07 1.88 -0.23
N VAL A 56 -19.01 3.17 -0.60
CA VAL A 56 -17.80 3.99 -0.45
C VAL A 56 -18.01 5.08 0.60
N THR A 57 -17.15 5.08 1.60
CA THR A 57 -16.99 6.21 2.53
C THR A 57 -15.74 7.00 2.13
N VAL A 58 -15.89 8.30 1.92
CA VAL A 58 -14.78 9.18 1.52
C VAL A 58 -14.29 10.02 2.69
N LEU A 59 -13.01 9.91 3.01
CA LEU A 59 -12.32 10.72 4.01
C LEU A 59 -11.30 11.63 3.32
N ASP A 60 -11.79 12.73 2.77
CA ASP A 60 -10.96 13.80 2.19
C ASP A 60 -10.19 14.56 3.27
N ARG A 61 -9.06 15.21 2.91
CA ARG A 61 -8.21 16.03 3.79
C ARG A 61 -7.76 15.29 5.05
N THR A 62 -7.58 13.98 4.93
CA THR A 62 -7.24 13.10 6.03
C THR A 62 -5.82 12.57 5.87
N ASN A 63 -4.96 12.88 6.84
CA ASN A 63 -3.62 12.33 6.86
C ASN A 63 -3.64 10.94 7.50
N ILE A 64 -3.19 9.94 6.77
CA ILE A 64 -3.14 8.53 7.19
C ILE A 64 -2.40 8.34 8.52
N ARG A 65 -1.37 9.14 8.81
CA ARG A 65 -0.64 9.07 10.09
C ARG A 65 -1.52 9.28 11.32
N HIS A 66 -2.65 9.94 11.15
CA HIS A 66 -3.58 10.29 12.23
C HIS A 66 -4.91 9.55 12.12
N LEU A 67 -4.97 8.51 11.27
CA LEU A 67 -6.16 7.70 11.11
C LEU A 67 -6.48 6.94 12.40
N THR A 68 -7.76 6.99 12.81
CA THR A 68 -8.24 6.33 14.03
C THR A 68 -9.42 5.42 13.75
N GLY A 69 -9.72 4.50 14.69
CA GLY A 69 -10.88 3.61 14.57
C GLY A 69 -12.20 4.35 14.39
N ASP A 70 -12.40 5.45 15.11
CA ASP A 70 -13.63 6.26 15.02
C ASP A 70 -13.82 6.87 13.62
N MET A 71 -12.72 7.17 12.90
CA MET A 71 -12.78 7.73 11.56
C MET A 71 -13.17 6.67 10.52
N VAL A 72 -12.70 5.43 10.68
CA VAL A 72 -12.99 4.33 9.73
C VAL A 72 -14.26 3.58 10.10
N GLY A 73 -14.78 3.78 11.32
CA GLY A 73 -15.94 3.06 11.84
C GLY A 73 -15.58 1.63 12.25
N GLU A 74 -16.04 0.63 11.50
CA GLU A 74 -15.69 -0.77 11.78
C GLU A 74 -14.26 -1.08 11.34
N ALA A 75 -13.61 -2.03 12.04
CA ALA A 75 -12.25 -2.45 11.76
C ALA A 75 -12.09 -3.04 10.35
N ILE A 76 -10.96 -2.77 9.72
CA ILE A 76 -10.64 -3.08 8.33
C ILE A 76 -10.19 -4.53 8.15
N ASP A 77 -10.67 -5.20 7.11
CA ASP A 77 -10.28 -6.57 6.71
C ASP A 77 -9.13 -6.58 5.70
N LEU A 78 -9.02 -5.53 4.86
CA LEU A 78 -7.99 -5.42 3.83
C LEU A 78 -7.57 -3.96 3.68
N VAL A 79 -6.28 -3.71 3.80
CA VAL A 79 -5.68 -2.41 3.52
C VAL A 79 -4.97 -2.48 2.17
N VAL A 80 -5.26 -1.55 1.27
CA VAL A 80 -4.43 -1.23 0.11
C VAL A 80 -3.86 0.16 0.31
N ALA A 81 -2.59 0.38 -0.06
CA ALA A 81 -1.98 1.70 0.06
C ALA A 81 -1.12 2.04 -1.15
N ASP A 82 -1.42 3.19 -1.75
CA ASP A 82 -0.65 3.81 -2.83
C ASP A 82 -0.36 5.27 -2.44
N LEU A 83 0.62 5.45 -1.55
CA LEU A 83 0.96 6.74 -0.97
C LEU A 83 2.11 7.41 -1.73
N SER A 84 2.08 8.74 -1.82
CA SER A 84 3.15 9.54 -2.39
C SER A 84 3.62 10.60 -1.41
N PHE A 85 4.93 10.93 -1.47
CA PHE A 85 5.57 11.96 -0.67
C PHE A 85 5.61 11.70 0.85
N ILE A 86 5.43 10.46 1.24
CA ILE A 86 5.52 9.99 2.63
C ILE A 86 6.09 8.58 2.65
N SER A 87 6.94 8.26 3.63
CA SER A 87 7.39 6.90 3.86
C SER A 87 6.26 6.04 4.45
N LEU A 88 6.14 4.79 3.98
CA LEU A 88 5.22 3.81 4.56
C LEU A 88 5.52 3.53 6.04
N THR A 89 6.79 3.61 6.45
CA THR A 89 7.19 3.39 7.86
C THR A 89 6.45 4.30 8.83
N LEU A 90 6.09 5.51 8.39
CA LEU A 90 5.38 6.51 9.22
C LEU A 90 3.88 6.24 9.36
N VAL A 91 3.29 5.45 8.48
CA VAL A 91 1.84 5.19 8.45
C VAL A 91 1.46 3.78 8.90
N LEU A 92 2.41 2.84 8.88
CA LEU A 92 2.20 1.45 9.30
C LEU A 92 1.53 1.32 10.68
N PRO A 93 1.93 2.07 11.73
CA PRO A 93 1.28 1.97 13.03
C PRO A 93 -0.21 2.33 12.99
N ALA A 94 -0.58 3.38 12.24
CA ALA A 94 -1.97 3.82 12.11
C ALA A 94 -2.80 2.81 11.30
N LEU A 95 -2.26 2.30 10.20
CA LEU A 95 -2.91 1.27 9.39
C LEU A 95 -3.15 -0.02 10.19
N ALA A 96 -2.14 -0.46 10.96
CA ALA A 96 -2.25 -1.64 11.82
C ALA A 96 -3.30 -1.45 12.95
N ALA A 97 -3.40 -0.23 13.52
CA ALA A 97 -4.31 0.08 14.62
C ALA A 97 -5.79 0.06 14.22
N VAL A 98 -6.12 0.39 12.95
CA VAL A 98 -7.50 0.40 12.46
C VAL A 98 -7.95 -0.92 11.83
N SER A 99 -7.06 -1.91 11.79
CA SER A 99 -7.29 -3.18 11.08
C SER A 99 -7.53 -4.33 12.04
N LYS A 100 -8.33 -5.31 11.59
CA LYS A 100 -8.56 -6.57 12.32
C LYS A 100 -7.27 -7.37 12.49
N PRO A 101 -7.20 -8.26 13.48
CA PRO A 101 -6.02 -9.12 13.68
C PRO A 101 -5.67 -9.97 12.45
N GLU A 102 -6.67 -10.43 11.69
CA GLU A 102 -6.54 -11.26 10.48
C GLU A 102 -6.48 -10.47 9.17
N ALA A 103 -6.40 -9.16 9.24
CA ALA A 103 -6.39 -8.30 8.06
C ALA A 103 -5.17 -8.54 7.16
N ASP A 104 -5.40 -8.43 5.86
CA ASP A 104 -4.35 -8.37 4.86
C ASP A 104 -3.97 -6.93 4.54
N PHE A 105 -2.69 -6.72 4.22
CA PHE A 105 -2.17 -5.44 3.79
C PHE A 105 -1.45 -5.62 2.45
N VAL A 106 -1.84 -4.86 1.45
CA VAL A 106 -1.16 -4.81 0.15
C VAL A 106 -0.68 -3.38 -0.06
N LEU A 107 0.60 -3.16 0.22
CA LEU A 107 1.20 -1.83 0.26
C LEU A 107 2.15 -1.64 -0.92
N MET A 108 2.02 -0.51 -1.63
CA MET A 108 2.95 -0.14 -2.69
C MET A 108 4.13 0.60 -2.10
N VAL A 109 5.29 -0.06 -2.08
CA VAL A 109 6.58 0.54 -1.72
C VAL A 109 7.10 1.33 -2.92
N LYS A 110 7.34 2.60 -2.70
CA LYS A 110 7.92 3.52 -3.69
C LYS A 110 9.32 3.92 -3.24
N PRO A 111 10.38 3.30 -3.76
CA PRO A 111 11.75 3.55 -3.30
C PRO A 111 12.12 5.03 -3.23
N GLN A 112 11.60 5.85 -4.15
CA GLN A 112 11.84 7.29 -4.19
C GLN A 112 11.33 8.06 -2.96
N PHE A 113 10.41 7.48 -2.17
CA PHE A 113 9.90 8.09 -0.94
C PHE A 113 10.45 7.42 0.33
N GLU A 114 11.27 6.37 0.19
CA GLU A 114 11.85 5.62 1.30
C GLU A 114 13.36 5.92 1.48
N VAL A 115 14.14 6.04 0.39
CA VAL A 115 15.61 6.09 0.46
C VAL A 115 16.23 7.41 0.95
N GLY A 116 15.43 8.45 1.16
CA GLY A 116 15.95 9.79 1.46
C GLY A 116 16.35 10.59 0.21
N ARG A 117 16.28 11.92 0.30
CA ARG A 117 16.49 12.82 -0.85
C ARG A 117 17.90 12.77 -1.42
N GLU A 118 18.89 12.52 -0.58
CA GLU A 118 20.32 12.48 -0.92
C GLU A 118 20.69 11.28 -1.81
N LYS A 119 19.86 10.23 -1.82
CA LYS A 119 20.05 9.03 -2.63
C LYS A 119 19.25 9.02 -3.94
N LEU A 120 18.49 10.08 -4.19
CA LEU A 120 17.72 10.22 -5.42
C LEU A 120 18.62 10.60 -6.59
N GLY A 121 18.50 9.88 -7.70
CA GLY A 121 19.13 10.22 -8.97
C GLY A 121 18.44 11.40 -9.67
N ALA A 122 18.96 11.77 -10.84
CA ALA A 122 18.36 12.80 -11.67
C ALA A 122 16.89 12.50 -11.96
N GLY A 123 16.02 13.51 -11.77
CA GLY A 123 14.57 13.36 -11.93
C GLY A 123 13.87 12.63 -10.79
N GLY A 124 14.52 12.41 -9.63
CA GLY A 124 13.92 11.72 -8.49
C GLY A 124 13.78 10.21 -8.69
N VAL A 125 14.62 9.61 -9.57
CA VAL A 125 14.53 8.18 -9.91
C VAL A 125 15.60 7.38 -9.16
N VAL A 126 15.19 6.32 -8.49
CA VAL A 126 16.08 5.33 -7.83
C VAL A 126 16.43 4.24 -8.83
N ARG A 127 17.59 4.38 -9.50
CA ARG A 127 18.04 3.43 -10.52
C ARG A 127 18.82 2.26 -9.96
N ASP A 128 19.51 2.46 -8.84
CA ASP A 128 20.33 1.41 -8.21
C ASP A 128 19.43 0.31 -7.61
N PRO A 129 19.52 -0.94 -8.10
CA PRO A 129 18.76 -2.06 -7.53
C PRO A 129 19.04 -2.30 -6.04
N ALA A 130 20.25 -1.99 -5.58
CA ALA A 130 20.60 -2.14 -4.16
C ALA A 130 19.82 -1.14 -3.28
N LEU A 131 19.64 0.10 -3.76
CA LEU A 131 18.80 1.08 -3.06
C LEU A 131 17.32 0.71 -3.09
N ARG A 132 16.81 0.17 -4.21
CA ARG A 132 15.45 -0.34 -4.30
C ARG A 132 15.22 -1.49 -3.31
N LYS A 133 16.16 -2.44 -3.25
CA LYS A 133 16.14 -3.55 -2.30
C LYS A 133 16.15 -3.04 -0.85
N ALA A 134 17.02 -2.10 -0.52
CA ALA A 134 17.11 -1.51 0.82
C ALA A 134 15.80 -0.83 1.24
N ALA A 135 15.15 -0.10 0.33
CA ALA A 135 13.86 0.53 0.59
C ALA A 135 12.75 -0.48 0.94
N VAL A 136 12.69 -1.60 0.21
CA VAL A 136 11.70 -2.65 0.47
C VAL A 136 11.98 -3.33 1.81
N ILE A 137 13.25 -3.60 2.13
CA ILE A 137 13.67 -4.19 3.42
C ILE A 137 13.25 -3.27 4.57
N GLU A 138 13.57 -1.97 4.51
CA GLU A 138 13.26 -1.00 5.56
C GLU A 138 11.76 -0.95 5.87
N VAL A 139 10.92 -0.95 4.83
CA VAL A 139 9.46 -0.97 5.01
C VAL A 139 9.00 -2.29 5.60
N ALA A 140 9.52 -3.44 5.15
CA ALA A 140 9.13 -4.75 5.65
C ALA A 140 9.56 -4.97 7.10
N GLU A 141 10.77 -4.54 7.49
CA GLU A 141 11.25 -4.57 8.88
C GLU A 141 10.40 -3.67 9.78
N SER A 142 10.11 -2.44 9.34
CA SER A 142 9.21 -1.54 10.07
C SER A 142 7.78 -2.11 10.20
N ALA A 143 7.31 -2.85 9.22
CA ALA A 143 6.02 -3.56 9.30
C ALA A 143 6.09 -4.70 10.32
N TYR A 144 7.20 -5.45 10.35
CA TYR A 144 7.41 -6.53 11.32
C TYR A 144 7.44 -6.02 12.76
N ASP A 145 8.02 -4.84 13.00
CA ASP A 145 8.04 -4.17 14.32
C ASP A 145 6.63 -3.85 14.85
N VAL A 146 5.64 -3.67 13.98
CA VAL A 146 4.23 -3.51 14.35
C VAL A 146 3.42 -4.81 14.24
N GLY A 147 4.11 -5.95 14.11
CA GLY A 147 3.54 -7.29 14.10
C GLY A 147 3.02 -7.77 12.74
N LEU A 148 3.39 -7.11 11.64
CA LEU A 148 2.99 -7.47 10.27
C LEU A 148 4.16 -8.13 9.53
N GLY A 149 4.15 -9.46 9.43
CA GLY A 149 5.13 -10.19 8.63
C GLY A 149 4.78 -10.24 7.14
N THR A 150 5.72 -10.71 6.32
CA THR A 150 5.64 -10.70 4.86
C THR A 150 5.18 -12.05 4.31
N LEU A 151 4.10 -12.04 3.50
CA LEU A 151 3.59 -13.21 2.77
C LEU A 151 3.97 -13.20 1.29
N GLY A 152 4.27 -12.02 0.71
CA GLY A 152 4.59 -11.92 -0.69
C GLY A 152 5.21 -10.58 -1.08
N ILE A 153 6.04 -10.61 -2.11
CA ILE A 153 6.67 -9.44 -2.72
C ILE A 153 6.51 -9.53 -4.23
N ALA A 154 6.17 -8.44 -4.87
CA ALA A 154 6.11 -8.38 -6.33
C ALA A 154 6.50 -6.99 -6.84
N ALA A 155 7.27 -6.94 -7.93
CA ALA A 155 7.47 -5.69 -8.64
C ALA A 155 6.18 -5.29 -9.37
N SER A 156 5.88 -4.00 -9.38
CA SER A 156 4.81 -3.46 -10.23
C SER A 156 5.19 -3.66 -11.71
N SER A 157 4.23 -4.13 -12.49
CA SER A 157 4.40 -4.22 -13.95
C SER A 157 4.35 -2.85 -14.64
N LEU A 158 3.86 -1.84 -13.95
CA LEU A 158 3.78 -0.47 -14.43
C LEU A 158 4.81 0.37 -13.67
N PRO A 159 5.67 1.12 -14.37
CA PRO A 159 6.56 2.07 -13.70
C PRO A 159 5.75 3.24 -13.16
N GLY A 160 6.26 3.86 -12.10
CA GLY A 160 5.74 5.14 -11.61
C GLY A 160 5.89 6.27 -12.65
N PRO A 161 5.21 7.41 -12.48
CA PRO A 161 5.17 8.50 -13.47
C PRO A 161 6.54 9.04 -13.91
N ALA A 162 7.54 8.98 -13.02
CA ALA A 162 8.92 9.40 -13.34
C ALA A 162 9.81 8.24 -13.82
N GLY A 163 9.27 7.02 -13.95
CA GLY A 163 9.99 5.82 -14.35
C GLY A 163 10.60 5.05 -13.17
N ASN A 164 10.21 5.33 -11.93
CA ASN A 164 10.61 4.52 -10.79
C ASN A 164 9.99 3.12 -10.83
N VAL A 165 10.77 2.11 -10.45
CA VAL A 165 10.23 0.77 -10.20
C VAL A 165 9.63 0.76 -8.80
N GLU A 166 8.39 0.33 -8.70
CA GLU A 166 7.64 0.24 -7.46
C GLU A 166 7.35 -1.21 -7.11
N TYR A 167 7.16 -1.52 -5.84
CA TYR A 167 7.00 -2.90 -5.36
C TYR A 167 5.77 -3.02 -4.49
N PHE A 168 5.07 -4.15 -4.58
CA PHE A 168 4.00 -4.50 -3.66
C PHE A 168 4.52 -5.43 -2.58
N LEU A 169 4.19 -5.12 -1.32
CA LEU A 169 4.32 -6.02 -0.18
C LEU A 169 2.93 -6.51 0.23
N TRP A 170 2.78 -7.83 0.34
CA TRP A 170 1.62 -8.44 0.98
C TRP A 170 2.01 -8.86 2.40
N LEU A 171 1.36 -8.24 3.38
CA LEU A 171 1.67 -8.41 4.79
C LEU A 171 0.44 -8.92 5.55
N ARG A 172 0.70 -9.63 6.65
CA ARG A 172 -0.34 -10.11 7.60
C ARG A 172 0.27 -10.29 8.98
N ARG A 173 -0.54 -10.14 10.03
CA ARG A 173 -0.09 -10.46 11.39
C ARG A 173 0.29 -11.93 11.54
N GLY A 174 1.40 -12.16 12.24
CA GLY A 174 1.91 -13.52 12.49
C GLY A 174 2.55 -14.21 11.29
N ALA A 175 2.65 -13.54 10.13
CA ALA A 175 3.48 -14.00 9.02
C ALA A 175 4.98 -13.86 9.37
N PRO A 176 5.88 -14.57 8.67
CA PRO A 176 7.32 -14.50 8.92
C PRO A 176 7.90 -13.13 8.55
N GLU A 177 9.15 -12.91 8.95
CA GLU A 177 9.98 -11.83 8.43
C GLU A 177 10.11 -11.91 6.91
N ILE A 178 10.66 -10.85 6.32
CA ILE A 178 10.88 -10.76 4.88
C ILE A 178 11.80 -11.89 4.38
N ASP A 179 11.37 -12.59 3.33
CA ASP A 179 12.23 -13.57 2.62
C ASP A 179 13.10 -12.84 1.59
N HIS A 180 14.39 -12.79 1.84
CA HIS A 180 15.36 -12.14 0.98
C HIS A 180 15.47 -12.79 -0.42
N ALA A 181 15.21 -14.10 -0.55
CA ALA A 181 15.23 -14.76 -1.86
C ALA A 181 14.03 -14.32 -2.71
N MET A 182 12.85 -14.23 -2.09
CA MET A 182 11.65 -13.67 -2.74
C MET A 182 11.86 -12.21 -3.17
N LEU A 183 12.55 -11.41 -2.34
CA LEU A 183 12.87 -10.03 -2.66
C LEU A 183 13.86 -9.94 -3.84
N ASP A 184 14.92 -10.75 -3.84
CA ASP A 184 15.88 -10.77 -4.92
C ASP A 184 15.25 -11.14 -6.26
N GLU A 185 14.32 -12.09 -6.26
CA GLU A 185 13.52 -12.44 -7.44
C GLU A 185 12.65 -11.26 -7.90
N ALA A 186 11.94 -10.58 -6.98
CA ALA A 186 11.13 -9.41 -7.31
C ALA A 186 11.96 -8.25 -7.90
N ILE A 187 13.17 -8.01 -7.37
CA ILE A 187 14.11 -6.99 -7.90
C ILE A 187 14.59 -7.37 -9.31
N ALA A 188 14.89 -8.66 -9.55
CA ALA A 188 15.43 -9.13 -10.83
C ALA A 188 14.35 -9.12 -11.95
N ILE A 189 13.10 -9.42 -11.63
CA ILE A 189 11.98 -9.51 -12.59
C ILE A 189 11.37 -8.11 -12.87
N GLY A 190 11.55 -7.16 -11.98
CA GLY A 190 11.00 -5.81 -12.11
C GLY A 190 11.50 -5.09 -13.38
N PRO A 191 10.78 -4.06 -13.86
CA PRO A 191 11.22 -3.24 -14.97
C PRO A 191 12.63 -2.69 -14.73
N GLN A 192 13.50 -2.72 -15.76
CA GLN A 192 14.89 -2.26 -15.69
C GLN A 192 15.02 -0.81 -16.14
#